data_4e280c7850c0688eb74e4b8ea560995e
#
_entry.id   4e280c7850c0688eb74e4b8ea560995e
#
_cell.length_a   1.000
_cell.length_b   1.000
_cell.length_c   1.000
_cell.angle_alpha   90.00
_cell.angle_beta   90.00
_cell.angle_gamma   90.00
#
_symmetry.space_group_name_H-M   'P 1'
#
loop_
_entity.id
_entity.type
_entity.pdbx_description
1 polymer ?
#
loop_
_entity_poly.entity_id
_entity_poly.type
_entity_poly.pdbx_seq_one_letter_code
_entity_poly.pdbx_strand_id
1 'polypeptide(L)'
;MSDSTDAALAAEGDYRAFERLYRRYLSRIYSLCTRLSGSTARGEELTEDVFVRAWEELPQFKGESPFSTWLHRLATDVALYGREAGESAAATIEQAGEELDLSQAIDRLPADARRVLVLHDVEGYRHEDIAEIFGITAGGSKAKLRRARVLLKESLGR
;
A
#
# COMPACT_ATOMS: atom_id res chain seq x y z
N MET A 1 10.77 -23.46 0.22
CA MET A 1 11.54 -22.73 1.16
C MET A 1 10.74 -21.70 1.86
N SER A 2 11.07 -21.41 3.06
CA SER A 2 10.32 -20.45 3.84
C SER A 2 10.80 -19.04 3.55
N ASP A 3 9.96 -18.08 3.89
CA ASP A 3 10.33 -16.68 3.73
C ASP A 3 11.56 -16.35 4.53
N SER A 4 11.68 -16.85 5.76
CA SER A 4 12.82 -16.49 6.57
C SER A 4 14.11 -17.05 5.99
N THR A 5 14.08 -18.24 5.44
CA THR A 5 15.27 -18.81 4.81
C THR A 5 15.63 -18.00 3.57
N ASP A 6 14.65 -17.68 2.74
CA ASP A 6 14.92 -16.93 1.52
C ASP A 6 15.38 -15.51 1.84
N ALA A 7 14.81 -14.89 2.87
CA ALA A 7 15.23 -13.55 3.24
C ALA A 7 16.69 -13.55 3.73
N ALA A 8 17.06 -14.54 4.50
CA ALA A 8 18.43 -14.63 5.00
C ALA A 8 19.41 -14.84 3.86
N LEU A 9 19.06 -15.68 2.90
CA LEU A 9 19.94 -15.91 1.76
C LEU A 9 20.03 -14.69 0.87
N ALA A 10 18.91 -14.03 0.64
CA ALA A 10 18.88 -12.84 -0.20
C ALA A 10 19.68 -11.71 0.45
N ALA A 11 19.64 -11.63 1.78
CA ALA A 11 20.41 -10.62 2.51
C ALA A 11 21.90 -10.81 2.30
N GLU A 12 22.31 -12.01 1.95
CA GLU A 12 23.70 -12.27 1.67
C GLU A 12 24.03 -12.16 0.20
N GLY A 13 23.09 -11.75 -0.62
CA GLY A 13 23.33 -11.54 -2.01
C GLY A 13 22.83 -12.63 -2.95
N ASP A 14 22.06 -13.57 -2.42
CA ASP A 14 21.56 -14.67 -3.25
C ASP A 14 20.37 -14.19 -4.08
N TYR A 15 20.58 -13.95 -5.36
CA TYR A 15 19.54 -13.49 -6.24
C TYR A 15 18.42 -14.48 -6.42
N ARG A 16 18.68 -15.76 -6.39
CA ARG A 16 17.64 -16.75 -6.59
C ARG A 16 16.68 -16.76 -5.44
N ALA A 17 17.21 -16.56 -4.23
CA ALA A 17 16.36 -16.48 -3.06
C ALA A 17 15.48 -15.23 -3.16
N PHE A 18 16.06 -14.13 -3.60
CA PHE A 18 15.28 -12.90 -3.75
C PHE A 18 14.22 -13.08 -4.82
N GLU A 19 14.54 -13.76 -5.90
CA GLU A 19 13.56 -13.99 -6.97
C GLU A 19 12.37 -14.79 -6.46
N ARG A 20 12.62 -15.76 -5.59
CA ARG A 20 11.51 -16.53 -5.00
C ARG A 20 10.60 -15.64 -4.17
N LEU A 21 11.20 -14.72 -3.40
CA LEU A 21 10.41 -13.78 -2.62
C LEU A 21 9.64 -12.84 -3.55
N TYR A 22 10.31 -12.36 -4.58
CA TYR A 22 9.69 -11.47 -5.53
C TYR A 22 8.46 -12.13 -6.17
N ARG A 23 8.60 -13.34 -6.65
CA ARG A 23 7.49 -14.01 -7.30
C ARG A 23 6.36 -14.30 -6.34
N ARG A 24 6.69 -14.55 -5.08
CA ARG A 24 5.70 -14.89 -4.09
C ARG A 24 4.86 -13.67 -3.71
N TYR A 25 5.47 -12.50 -3.68
CA TYR A 25 4.79 -11.32 -3.19
C TYR A 25 4.44 -10.26 -4.22
N LEU A 26 4.82 -10.45 -5.46
CA LEU A 26 4.62 -9.43 -6.48
C LEU A 26 3.16 -8.99 -6.58
N SER A 27 2.26 -9.93 -6.67
CA SER A 27 0.85 -9.63 -6.85
C SER A 27 0.28 -8.86 -5.66
N ARG A 28 0.65 -9.25 -4.46
CA ARG A 28 0.16 -8.58 -3.27
C ARG A 28 0.69 -7.17 -3.18
N ILE A 29 1.95 -6.97 -3.47
CA ILE A 29 2.55 -5.64 -3.38
C ILE A 29 1.98 -4.75 -4.48
N TYR A 30 1.80 -5.29 -5.67
CA TYR A 30 1.20 -4.53 -6.75
C TYR A 30 -0.21 -4.08 -6.38
N SER A 31 -1.01 -4.97 -5.81
CA SER A 31 -2.36 -4.62 -5.40
C SER A 31 -2.36 -3.53 -4.34
N LEU A 32 -1.47 -3.64 -3.38
CA LEU A 32 -1.37 -2.64 -2.33
C LEU A 32 -0.98 -1.29 -2.91
N CYS A 33 0.04 -1.26 -3.74
CA CYS A 33 0.52 -0.02 -4.30
C CYS A 33 -0.52 0.63 -5.21
N THR A 34 -1.23 -0.17 -5.98
CA THR A 34 -2.28 0.32 -6.84
C THR A 34 -3.42 0.92 -6.01
N ARG A 35 -3.81 0.24 -4.96
CA ARG A 35 -4.89 0.75 -4.13
C ARG A 35 -4.50 2.01 -3.39
N LEU A 36 -3.29 2.06 -2.88
CA LEU A 36 -2.87 3.24 -2.13
C LEU A 36 -2.68 4.44 -3.04
N SER A 37 -2.24 4.23 -4.27
CA SER A 37 -2.01 5.33 -5.18
C SER A 37 -3.25 5.72 -5.98
N GLY A 38 -4.17 4.79 -6.14
CA GLY A 38 -5.36 5.03 -6.95
C GLY A 38 -5.12 4.95 -8.45
N SER A 39 -4.02 4.32 -8.87
CA SER A 39 -3.64 4.30 -10.27
C SER A 39 -2.83 3.05 -10.57
N THR A 40 -3.16 2.32 -11.63
CA THR A 40 -2.40 1.12 -12.00
C THR A 40 -1.02 1.52 -12.50
N ALA A 41 -0.91 2.60 -13.26
CA ALA A 41 0.38 3.04 -13.75
C ALA A 41 1.30 3.40 -12.58
N ARG A 42 0.77 4.12 -11.62
CA ARG A 42 1.55 4.49 -10.47
C ARG A 42 1.86 3.26 -9.63
N GLY A 43 0.92 2.34 -9.55
CA GLY A 43 1.12 1.09 -8.82
C GLY A 43 2.28 0.28 -9.38
N GLU A 44 2.44 0.26 -10.69
CA GLU A 44 3.57 -0.43 -11.30
C GLU A 44 4.88 0.21 -10.93
N GLU A 45 4.96 1.53 -10.98
CA GLU A 45 6.18 2.23 -10.63
C GLU A 45 6.54 2.00 -9.18
N LEU A 46 5.54 2.10 -8.31
CA LEU A 46 5.78 1.92 -6.89
C LEU A 46 6.21 0.50 -6.57
N THR A 47 5.64 -0.47 -7.26
CA THR A 47 6.00 -1.86 -7.04
C THR A 47 7.47 -2.09 -7.38
N GLU A 48 7.94 -1.52 -8.46
CA GLU A 48 9.34 -1.62 -8.80
C GLU A 48 10.20 -0.99 -7.73
N ASP A 49 9.81 0.19 -7.27
CA ASP A 49 10.56 0.88 -6.22
C ASP A 49 10.62 0.05 -4.93
N VAL A 50 9.51 -0.60 -4.59
CA VAL A 50 9.46 -1.42 -3.39
C VAL A 50 10.49 -2.55 -3.46
N PHE A 51 10.53 -3.25 -4.58
CA PHE A 51 11.43 -4.40 -4.65
C PHE A 51 12.89 -3.98 -4.81
N VAL A 52 13.16 -2.84 -5.44
CA VAL A 52 14.51 -2.33 -5.48
C VAL A 52 14.96 -1.98 -4.07
N ARG A 53 14.12 -1.28 -3.33
CA ARG A 53 14.45 -0.91 -1.97
C ARG A 53 14.54 -2.13 -1.06
N ALA A 54 13.70 -3.12 -1.29
CA ALA A 54 13.77 -4.36 -0.50
C ALA A 54 15.12 -5.03 -0.68
N TRP A 55 15.60 -5.09 -1.91
CA TRP A 55 16.90 -5.71 -2.17
C TRP A 55 18.00 -4.94 -1.45
N GLU A 56 17.91 -3.62 -1.47
CA GLU A 56 18.93 -2.80 -0.85
C GLU A 56 18.90 -2.87 0.67
N GLU A 57 17.74 -3.03 1.25
CA GLU A 57 17.60 -2.98 2.71
C GLU A 57 17.59 -4.35 3.38
N LEU A 58 17.47 -5.42 2.61
CA LEU A 58 17.45 -6.75 3.21
C LEU A 58 18.64 -7.03 4.13
N PRO A 59 19.84 -6.55 3.82
CA PRO A 59 20.94 -6.84 4.74
C PRO A 59 20.74 -6.30 6.16
N GLN A 60 19.87 -5.29 6.31
CA GLN A 60 19.60 -4.78 7.62
C GLN A 60 18.39 -5.41 8.27
N PHE A 61 17.67 -6.26 7.56
CA PHE A 61 16.50 -6.91 8.14
C PHE A 61 16.98 -7.98 9.09
N LYS A 62 16.61 -7.87 10.36
CA LYS A 62 17.10 -8.78 11.37
C LYS A 62 16.13 -9.87 11.75
N GLY A 63 15.07 -10.03 11.06
CA GLY A 63 14.11 -11.07 11.40
C GLY A 63 13.27 -10.77 12.61
N GLU A 64 13.17 -9.50 12.99
CA GLU A 64 12.38 -9.14 14.14
C GLU A 64 10.91 -9.26 13.89
N SER A 65 10.50 -9.33 12.65
CA SER A 65 9.12 -9.56 12.29
C SER A 65 9.13 -10.52 11.12
N PRO A 66 7.98 -11.10 10.77
CA PRO A 66 7.94 -11.92 9.57
C PRO A 66 8.32 -11.09 8.35
N PHE A 67 8.93 -11.73 7.37
CA PHE A 67 9.33 -11.04 6.15
C PHE A 67 8.13 -10.36 5.48
N SER A 68 6.98 -11.02 5.46
CA SER A 68 5.80 -10.45 4.83
C SER A 68 5.39 -9.14 5.49
N THR A 69 5.50 -9.05 6.80
CA THR A 69 5.17 -7.84 7.53
C THR A 69 6.16 -6.73 7.21
N TRP A 70 7.42 -7.08 7.18
CA TRP A 70 8.47 -6.13 6.86
C TRP A 70 8.28 -5.57 5.46
N LEU A 71 8.02 -6.44 4.49
CA LEU A 71 7.84 -6.03 3.11
C LEU A 71 6.60 -5.17 2.95
N HIS A 72 5.53 -5.53 3.63
CA HIS A 72 4.29 -4.79 3.57
C HIS A 72 4.47 -3.37 4.12
N ARG A 73 5.21 -3.24 5.23
CA ARG A 73 5.49 -1.95 5.76
C ARG A 73 6.34 -1.13 4.82
N LEU A 74 7.33 -1.75 4.22
CA LEU A 74 8.19 -1.08 3.25
C LEU A 74 7.35 -0.59 2.07
N ALA A 75 6.45 -1.42 1.58
CA ALA A 75 5.60 -1.05 0.46
C ALA A 75 4.68 0.10 0.84
N THR A 76 4.15 0.09 2.04
CA THR A 76 3.30 1.17 2.51
C THR A 76 4.09 2.48 2.56
N ASP A 77 5.31 2.44 3.08
CA ASP A 77 6.14 3.62 3.15
C ASP A 77 6.45 4.16 1.76
N VAL A 78 6.80 3.30 0.83
CA VAL A 78 7.11 3.71 -0.52
C VAL A 78 5.88 4.33 -1.19
N ALA A 79 4.73 3.70 -1.03
CA ALA A 79 3.52 4.19 -1.66
C ALA A 79 3.06 5.52 -1.09
N LEU A 80 3.31 5.75 0.18
CA LEU A 80 2.84 6.98 0.80
C LEU A 80 3.86 8.11 0.69
N TYR A 81 5.13 7.80 0.75
CA TYR A 81 6.13 8.85 0.81
C TYR A 81 7.18 8.80 -0.26
N GLY A 82 7.17 7.77 -1.04
CA GLY A 82 8.20 7.55 -1.98
C GLY A 82 8.45 8.68 -2.90
N ARG A 83 7.67 9.18 -3.65
CA ARG A 83 7.96 10.15 -4.53
C ARG A 83 6.87 10.93 -4.60
N GLU A 84 6.69 11.72 -4.19
CA GLU A 84 5.64 12.43 -4.15
C GLU A 84 4.97 12.64 -5.28
N ALA A 85 5.15 12.88 -5.80
CA ALA A 85 4.58 12.96 -6.82
C ALA A 85 3.32 13.05 -7.03
N GLY A 86 3.00 13.17 -7.41
CA GLY A 86 1.88 13.22 -7.76
C GLY A 86 0.73 13.19 -7.43
N GLU A 87 0.51 13.17 -6.83
CA GLU A 87 -0.57 12.91 -6.44
C GLU A 87 -1.45 13.48 -7.18
N SER A 88 -1.51 13.81 -7.47
CA SER A 88 -2.31 14.32 -8.05
C SER A 88 -3.16 14.04 -8.81
N ALA A 89 -3.01 13.95 -9.19
CA ALA A 89 -3.65 13.67 -10.00
C ALA A 89 -4.76 13.47 -10.24
N ALA A 90 -4.95 13.21 -9.97
CA ALA A 90 -5.87 12.95 -10.15
C ALA A 90 -6.86 12.81 -10.77
N ALA A 91 -7.02 12.39 -11.02
CA ALA A 91 -7.94 11.93 -11.46
C ALA A 91 -9.01 12.52 -11.85
N THR A 92 -9.39 12.97 -11.89
CA THR A 92 -10.43 13.51 -12.15
C THR A 92 -11.14 13.03 -13.26
N ILE A 93 -11.23 12.15 -13.66
CA ILE A 93 -11.95 11.74 -14.59
C ILE A 93 -13.28 11.76 -14.40
N GLU A 94 -14.05 12.21 -14.95
CA GLU A 94 -15.31 12.18 -14.72
C GLU A 94 -15.98 11.19 -15.48
N GLN A 95 -16.53 10.31 -15.19
CA GLN A 95 -17.21 9.36 -15.83
C GLN A 95 -18.58 9.59 -15.55
N ALA A 96 -19.09 10.56 -15.77
CA ALA A 96 -20.39 10.89 -15.42
C ALA A 96 -21.39 9.91 -15.78
N GLY A 97 -22.25 9.68 -15.03
CA GLY A 97 -23.36 8.84 -15.35
C GLY A 97 -23.17 7.38 -15.24
N GLU A 98 -21.98 6.97 -14.98
CA GLU A 98 -21.77 5.62 -14.85
C GLU A 98 -21.73 5.14 -13.48
N GLU A 99 -22.20 3.99 -13.19
CA GLU A 99 -22.17 3.47 -11.87
C GLU A 99 -20.79 3.05 -11.60
N LEU A 100 -20.24 3.37 -10.48
CA LEU A 100 -18.90 2.99 -10.09
C LEU A 100 -18.94 1.70 -9.32
N ASP A 101 -18.02 0.82 -9.57
CA ASP A 101 -17.86 -0.32 -8.69
C ASP A 101 -17.03 0.13 -7.49
N LEU A 102 -16.89 -0.73 -6.53
CA LEU A 102 -16.22 -0.38 -5.29
C LEU A 102 -14.79 0.05 -5.52
N SER A 103 -14.10 -0.64 -6.38
CA SER A 103 -12.69 -0.33 -6.64
C SER A 103 -12.56 1.07 -7.22
N GLN A 104 -13.42 1.43 -8.16
CA GLN A 104 -13.38 2.74 -8.75
C GLN A 104 -13.74 3.82 -7.74
N ALA A 105 -14.72 3.53 -6.89
CA ALA A 105 -15.11 4.48 -5.87
C ALA A 105 -13.98 4.75 -4.89
N ILE A 106 -13.24 3.72 -4.52
CA ILE A 106 -12.09 3.88 -3.63
C ILE A 106 -11.04 4.76 -4.30
N ASP A 107 -10.79 4.51 -5.58
CA ASP A 107 -9.77 5.27 -6.30
C ASP A 107 -10.10 6.75 -6.37
N ARG A 108 -11.37 7.11 -6.27
CA ARG A 108 -11.75 8.49 -6.35
C ARG A 108 -11.82 9.21 -5.02
N LEU A 109 -11.56 8.52 -3.93
CA LEU A 109 -11.57 9.17 -2.63
C LEU A 109 -10.41 10.16 -2.53
N PRO A 110 -10.55 11.18 -1.72
CA PRO A 110 -9.39 12.03 -1.41
C PRO A 110 -8.24 11.17 -0.89
N ALA A 111 -7.03 11.54 -1.20
CA ALA A 111 -5.88 10.70 -0.90
C ALA A 111 -5.79 10.29 0.56
N ASP A 112 -6.00 11.20 1.48
CA ASP A 112 -5.87 10.84 2.90
C ASP A 112 -6.96 9.88 3.32
N ALA A 113 -8.17 10.07 2.83
CA ALA A 113 -9.27 9.17 3.17
C ALA A 113 -9.04 7.80 2.56
N ARG A 114 -8.58 7.77 1.31
CA ARG A 114 -8.31 6.51 0.63
C ARG A 114 -7.27 5.70 1.36
N ARG A 115 -6.20 6.36 1.77
CA ARG A 115 -5.09 5.67 2.43
C ARG A 115 -5.54 5.03 3.73
N VAL A 116 -6.29 5.77 4.52
CA VAL A 116 -6.75 5.21 5.80
C VAL A 116 -7.74 4.07 5.54
N LEU A 117 -8.64 4.24 4.59
CA LEU A 117 -9.62 3.19 4.31
C LEU A 117 -8.91 1.93 3.83
N VAL A 118 -7.96 2.06 2.92
CA VAL A 118 -7.26 0.89 2.39
C VAL A 118 -6.46 0.21 3.49
N LEU A 119 -5.75 0.97 4.28
CA LEU A 119 -4.92 0.35 5.32
C LEU A 119 -5.78 -0.34 6.37
N HIS A 120 -6.86 0.27 6.76
CA HIS A 120 -7.68 -0.32 7.82
C HIS A 120 -8.61 -1.41 7.28
N ASP A 121 -9.42 -1.08 6.29
CA ASP A 121 -10.48 -2.00 5.85
C ASP A 121 -9.98 -3.09 4.93
N VAL A 122 -8.98 -2.83 4.12
CA VAL A 122 -8.50 -3.84 3.19
C VAL A 122 -7.30 -4.57 3.76
N GLU A 123 -6.36 -3.84 4.34
CA GLU A 123 -5.11 -4.46 4.78
C GLU A 123 -5.10 -4.83 6.25
N GLY A 124 -6.08 -4.42 7.02
CA GLY A 124 -6.21 -4.86 8.39
C GLY A 124 -5.36 -4.15 9.43
N TYR A 125 -4.85 -2.98 9.11
CA TYR A 125 -4.06 -2.24 10.09
C TYR A 125 -4.98 -1.67 11.15
N ARG A 126 -4.48 -1.58 12.37
CA ARG A 126 -5.26 -0.98 13.44
C ARG A 126 -5.09 0.53 13.37
N HIS A 127 -6.03 1.25 13.95
CA HIS A 127 -5.94 2.72 13.95
C HIS A 127 -4.67 3.20 14.62
N GLU A 128 -4.20 2.49 15.64
CA GLU A 128 -2.95 2.86 16.30
C GLU A 128 -1.76 2.78 15.35
N ASP A 129 -1.76 1.77 14.50
CA ASP A 129 -0.68 1.60 13.52
C ASP A 129 -0.76 2.68 12.46
N ILE A 130 -1.97 2.99 12.01
CA ILE A 130 -2.16 4.02 11.00
C ILE A 130 -1.76 5.38 11.56
N ALA A 131 -2.11 5.62 12.81
CA ALA A 131 -1.75 6.88 13.47
C ALA A 131 -0.26 7.07 13.48
N GLU A 132 0.46 6.00 13.77
CA GLU A 132 1.89 6.09 13.79
C GLU A 132 2.47 6.36 12.42
N ILE A 133 1.96 5.70 11.40
CA ILE A 133 2.45 5.86 10.05
C ILE A 133 2.25 7.30 9.57
N PHE A 134 1.10 7.89 9.86
CA PHE A 134 0.81 9.21 9.36
C PHE A 134 1.11 10.35 10.30
N GLY A 135 1.54 10.05 11.51
CA GLY A 135 1.81 11.11 12.47
C GLY A 135 0.54 11.79 12.97
N ILE A 136 -0.53 11.04 13.11
CA ILE A 136 -1.80 11.59 13.61
C ILE A 136 -2.23 10.77 14.80
N THR A 137 -3.36 11.11 15.40
CA THR A 137 -3.86 10.34 16.53
C THR A 137 -4.72 9.20 16.03
N ALA A 138 -4.93 8.22 16.91
CA ALA A 138 -5.84 7.12 16.57
C ALA A 138 -7.25 7.66 16.34
N GLY A 139 -7.65 8.68 17.09
CA GLY A 139 -8.94 9.33 16.86
C GLY A 139 -9.01 10.00 15.51
N GLY A 140 -7.91 10.60 15.06
CA GLY A 140 -7.82 11.17 13.74
C GLY A 140 -7.95 10.13 12.64
N SER A 141 -7.34 8.97 12.86
CA SER A 141 -7.46 7.86 11.93
C SER A 141 -8.92 7.41 11.84
N LYS A 142 -9.59 7.28 12.96
CA LYS A 142 -11.00 6.87 12.98
C LYS A 142 -11.89 7.90 12.26
N ALA A 143 -11.59 9.16 12.44
CA ALA A 143 -12.37 10.22 11.78
C ALA A 143 -12.20 10.17 10.28
N LYS A 144 -10.98 9.92 9.82
CA LYS A 144 -10.72 9.82 8.38
C LYS A 144 -11.40 8.61 7.79
N LEU A 145 -11.41 7.51 8.51
CA LEU A 145 -12.08 6.31 8.04
C LEU A 145 -13.58 6.55 7.92
N ARG A 146 -14.15 7.21 8.90
CA ARG A 146 -15.58 7.48 8.87
C ARG A 146 -15.92 8.36 7.67
N ARG A 147 -15.11 9.37 7.41
CA ARG A 147 -15.32 10.22 6.28
C ARG A 147 -15.22 9.47 4.96
N ALA A 148 -14.22 8.58 4.87
CA ALA A 148 -14.03 7.77 3.68
C ALA A 148 -15.26 6.91 3.40
N ARG A 149 -15.82 6.34 4.45
CA ARG A 149 -16.98 5.48 4.29
C ARG A 149 -18.22 6.25 3.85
N VAL A 150 -18.37 7.47 4.36
CA VAL A 150 -19.48 8.31 3.94
C VAL A 150 -19.32 8.66 2.47
N LEU A 151 -18.13 9.04 2.06
CA LEU A 151 -17.90 9.40 0.66
C LEU A 151 -18.11 8.21 -0.27
N LEU A 152 -17.73 7.03 0.19
CA LEU A 152 -17.94 5.83 -0.61
C LEU A 152 -19.41 5.57 -0.80
N LYS A 153 -20.18 5.69 0.25
CA LYS A 153 -21.61 5.48 0.13
C LYS A 153 -22.20 6.43 -0.84
N GLU A 154 -21.81 7.67 -0.80
CA GLU A 154 -22.31 8.66 -1.73
C GLU A 154 -21.91 8.35 -3.15
N SER A 155 -20.68 7.92 -3.36
CA SER A 155 -20.22 7.61 -4.70
C SER A 155 -20.90 6.40 -5.28
N LEU A 156 -21.28 5.47 -4.46
CA LEU A 156 -21.93 4.28 -4.93
C LEU A 156 -23.44 4.45 -5.05
N GLY A 157 -23.93 5.63 -4.75
CA GLY A 157 -25.35 5.89 -4.94
C GLY A 157 -26.25 5.31 -3.91
N ARG A 158 -25.71 5.03 -2.75
CA ARG A 158 -26.54 4.48 -1.73
C ARG A 158 -26.60 5.22 -0.50
#